data_91b469ac4eb45e6f212862cb0ac9c8f9
#
_entry.id   91b469ac4eb45e6f212862cb0ac9c8f9
#
_cell.length_a   1.000
_cell.length_b   1.000
_cell.length_c   1.000
_cell.angle_alpha   90.00
_cell.angle_beta   90.00
_cell.angle_gamma   90.00
#
_symmetry.space_group_name_H-M   'P 1'
#
loop_
_entity.id
_entity.type
_entity.pdbx_description
1 polymer ?
#
loop_
_entity_poly.entity_id
_entity_poly.type
_entity_poly.pdbx_seq_one_letter_code
_entity_poly.pdbx_strand_id
1 'polypeptide(L)'
;MKDKNSILNKNIFLAISALIVIFIFDTFTPRGHLDWVLYIILLLYLSIRINKTQIIIIGVASIVFLFLGFFLSPEGIKYSFALYNRFVGVVVLSIIIWVAMRLKSDNEKILETLKEKETLIKETHHRIKNNLQLIISLLNLQTLQTDDKQIHFHLNESKNRIKSISLIHEKLHSSKSLSDVNIKEYLTELIQELVKTYNTYSVKIDLNLEIESLEINSKTAISIGLIVNELCTNSLKYAFVNRTDGIISLCLKNEKRELRKLVYSDNGVGLPKDFDFSQTNTLGMQLLKSFVGQINGRMKINQQNGLEYVFTFPGNTEIDYE
;
A
#
# COMPACT_ATOMS: atom_id res chain seq x y z
N MET A 1 22.05 3.16 -13.89
CA MET A 1 22.67 2.04 -14.61
C MET A 1 24.15 1.84 -14.31
N LYS A 2 24.99 2.89 -14.19
CA LYS A 2 26.43 2.78 -13.87
C LYS A 2 26.73 2.09 -12.52
N ASP A 3 25.98 2.39 -11.46
CA ASP A 3 26.21 1.79 -10.13
C ASP A 3 25.93 0.29 -10.05
N LYS A 4 24.91 -0.20 -10.76
CA LYS A 4 24.53 -1.62 -10.74
C LYS A 4 25.61 -2.52 -11.38
N ASN A 5 26.26 -2.04 -12.44
CA ASN A 5 27.36 -2.75 -13.08
C ASN A 5 28.65 -2.74 -12.24
N SER A 6 28.90 -1.67 -11.49
CA SER A 6 30.05 -1.57 -10.56
C SER A 6 29.93 -2.57 -9.42
N ILE A 7 28.75 -2.66 -8.79
CA ILE A 7 28.48 -3.61 -7.71
C ILE A 7 28.55 -5.06 -8.22
N LEU A 8 28.02 -5.32 -9.41
CA LEU A 8 28.04 -6.65 -10.03
C LEU A 8 29.48 -7.12 -10.29
N ASN A 9 30.34 -6.26 -10.83
CA ASN A 9 31.76 -6.55 -11.08
C ASN A 9 32.50 -6.80 -9.77
N LYS A 10 32.22 -6.07 -8.71
CA LYS A 10 32.83 -6.26 -7.39
C LYS A 10 32.44 -7.63 -6.78
N ASN A 11 31.18 -8.05 -6.92
CA ASN A 11 30.74 -9.35 -6.43
C ASN A 11 31.38 -10.53 -7.21
N ILE A 12 31.56 -10.39 -8.51
CA ILE A 12 32.24 -11.40 -9.33
C ILE A 12 33.72 -11.51 -8.95
N PHE A 13 34.39 -10.37 -8.77
CA PHE A 13 35.80 -10.37 -8.34
C PHE A 13 35.96 -11.03 -6.97
N LEU A 14 35.08 -10.72 -6.02
CA LEU A 14 35.07 -11.37 -4.70
C LEU A 14 34.86 -12.88 -4.82
N ALA A 15 33.92 -13.30 -5.67
CA ALA A 15 33.62 -14.71 -5.92
C ALA A 15 34.81 -15.49 -6.46
N ILE A 16 35.50 -14.94 -7.47
CA ILE A 16 36.67 -15.55 -8.06
C ILE A 16 37.83 -15.62 -7.06
N SER A 17 38.08 -14.55 -6.32
CA SER A 17 39.13 -14.51 -5.29
C SER A 17 38.89 -15.55 -4.20
N ALA A 18 37.64 -15.65 -3.69
CA ALA A 18 37.28 -16.65 -2.68
C ALA A 18 37.40 -18.07 -3.22
N LEU A 19 37.01 -18.33 -4.47
CA LEU A 19 37.12 -19.62 -5.12
C LEU A 19 38.58 -20.06 -5.21
N ILE A 20 39.49 -19.15 -5.59
CA ILE A 20 40.94 -19.42 -5.68
C ILE A 20 41.51 -19.73 -4.27
N VAL A 21 41.11 -18.96 -3.24
CA VAL A 21 41.59 -19.20 -1.87
C VAL A 21 41.13 -20.58 -1.36
N ILE A 22 39.86 -20.95 -1.61
CA ILE A 22 39.35 -22.28 -1.24
C ILE A 22 40.11 -23.38 -1.97
N PHE A 23 40.39 -23.19 -3.28
CA PHE A 23 41.17 -24.15 -4.07
C PHE A 23 42.59 -24.32 -3.53
N ILE A 24 43.30 -23.22 -3.23
CA ILE A 24 44.64 -23.27 -2.61
C ILE A 24 44.57 -24.03 -1.27
N PHE A 25 43.59 -23.73 -0.42
CA PHE A 25 43.41 -24.44 0.84
C PHE A 25 43.20 -25.95 0.62
N ASP A 26 42.37 -26.36 -0.34
CA ASP A 26 42.08 -27.76 -0.68
C ASP A 26 43.37 -28.50 -1.14
N THR A 27 44.32 -27.81 -1.81
CA THR A 27 45.60 -28.44 -2.24
C THR A 27 46.58 -28.68 -1.09
N PHE A 28 46.45 -27.98 0.05
CA PHE A 28 47.28 -28.18 1.24
C PHE A 28 46.70 -29.16 2.25
N THR A 29 45.43 -29.52 2.11
CA THR A 29 44.76 -30.45 3.02
C THR A 29 44.91 -31.90 2.53
N PRO A 30 45.11 -32.91 3.46
CA PRO A 30 45.22 -34.31 3.06
C PRO A 30 43.94 -34.82 2.38
N ARG A 31 44.07 -35.74 1.43
CA ARG A 31 42.91 -36.39 0.78
C ARG A 31 41.95 -36.98 1.75
N GLY A 32 40.66 -36.68 1.58
CA GLY A 32 39.58 -37.22 2.44
C GLY A 32 38.98 -36.22 3.40
N HIS A 33 39.52 -35.01 3.51
CA HIS A 33 38.85 -33.90 4.22
C HIS A 33 37.62 -33.43 3.47
N LEU A 34 36.69 -32.79 4.21
CA LEU A 34 35.41 -32.28 3.69
C LEU A 34 35.51 -30.85 3.14
N ASP A 35 36.58 -30.52 2.45
CA ASP A 35 36.92 -29.18 1.95
C ASP A 35 35.87 -28.66 0.93
N TRP A 36 35.18 -29.59 0.27
CA TRP A 36 34.08 -29.24 -0.64
C TRP A 36 32.92 -28.49 0.03
N VAL A 37 32.78 -28.56 1.36
CA VAL A 37 31.78 -27.78 2.10
C VAL A 37 32.02 -26.28 1.94
N LEU A 38 33.26 -25.84 1.83
CA LEU A 38 33.60 -24.42 1.62
C LEU A 38 33.06 -23.89 0.29
N TYR A 39 33.10 -24.71 -0.77
CA TYR A 39 32.52 -24.35 -2.06
C TYR A 39 30.99 -24.20 -1.95
N ILE A 40 30.31 -25.01 -1.16
CA ILE A 40 28.87 -24.88 -0.90
C ILE A 40 28.54 -23.55 -0.20
N ILE A 41 29.27 -23.23 0.88
CA ILE A 41 29.08 -21.98 1.62
C ILE A 41 29.27 -20.79 0.70
N LEU A 42 30.31 -20.81 -0.15
CA LEU A 42 30.55 -19.76 -1.14
C LEU A 42 29.38 -19.63 -2.13
N LEU A 43 28.92 -20.74 -2.70
CA LEU A 43 27.80 -20.73 -3.67
C LEU A 43 26.50 -20.23 -3.03
N LEU A 44 26.15 -20.64 -1.82
CA LEU A 44 24.97 -20.17 -1.10
C LEU A 44 25.04 -18.67 -0.83
N TYR A 45 26.20 -18.19 -0.33
CA TYR A 45 26.38 -16.75 -0.08
C TYR A 45 26.23 -15.90 -1.35
N LEU A 46 26.78 -16.39 -2.47
CA LEU A 46 26.76 -15.68 -3.74
C LEU A 46 25.42 -15.78 -4.46
N SER A 47 24.66 -16.87 -4.29
CA SER A 47 23.40 -17.11 -5.00
C SER A 47 22.40 -15.96 -4.88
N ILE A 48 22.41 -15.24 -3.75
CA ILE A 48 21.57 -14.07 -3.52
C ILE A 48 22.05 -12.84 -4.32
N ARG A 49 23.38 -12.73 -4.57
CA ARG A 49 24.03 -11.50 -5.05
C ARG A 49 24.38 -11.50 -6.53
N ILE A 50 24.42 -12.66 -7.17
CA ILE A 50 24.86 -12.83 -8.57
C ILE A 50 23.72 -13.35 -9.46
N ASN A 51 23.92 -13.27 -10.78
CA ASN A 51 22.95 -13.72 -11.79
C ASN A 51 23.00 -15.24 -12.01
N LYS A 52 21.93 -15.83 -12.61
CA LYS A 52 21.84 -17.28 -12.92
C LYS A 52 23.05 -17.79 -13.68
N THR A 53 23.47 -17.09 -14.74
CA THR A 53 24.64 -17.46 -15.54
C THR A 53 25.93 -17.53 -14.69
N GLN A 54 26.10 -16.59 -13.76
CA GLN A 54 27.26 -16.55 -12.87
C GLN A 54 27.22 -17.67 -11.83
N ILE A 55 26.02 -18.04 -11.32
CA ILE A 55 25.84 -19.21 -10.43
C ILE A 55 26.34 -20.47 -11.14
N ILE A 56 25.99 -20.67 -12.42
CA ILE A 56 26.44 -21.82 -13.22
C ILE A 56 27.95 -21.78 -13.38
N ILE A 57 28.53 -20.66 -13.79
CA ILE A 57 29.98 -20.54 -14.04
C ILE A 57 30.76 -20.83 -12.76
N ILE A 58 30.39 -20.24 -11.64
CA ILE A 58 31.05 -20.44 -10.35
C ILE A 58 30.85 -21.87 -9.85
N GLY A 59 29.63 -22.42 -10.03
CA GLY A 59 29.32 -23.80 -9.67
C GLY A 59 30.15 -24.83 -10.47
N VAL A 60 30.23 -24.65 -11.77
CA VAL A 60 31.04 -25.52 -12.63
C VAL A 60 32.55 -25.38 -12.30
N ALA A 61 33.01 -24.14 -12.07
CA ALA A 61 34.40 -23.92 -11.65
C ALA A 61 34.69 -24.57 -10.28
N SER A 62 33.75 -24.52 -9.33
CA SER A 62 33.87 -25.22 -8.05
C SER A 62 34.04 -26.74 -8.21
N ILE A 63 33.24 -27.35 -9.11
CA ILE A 63 33.32 -28.79 -9.39
C ILE A 63 34.68 -29.12 -10.04
N VAL A 64 35.16 -28.31 -10.99
CA VAL A 64 36.47 -28.48 -11.62
C VAL A 64 37.58 -28.37 -10.60
N PHE A 65 37.55 -27.37 -9.72
CA PHE A 65 38.56 -27.18 -8.66
C PHE A 65 38.51 -28.30 -7.63
N LEU A 66 37.36 -28.83 -7.33
CA LEU A 66 37.21 -29.99 -6.45
C LEU A 66 37.92 -31.22 -7.02
N PHE A 67 37.85 -31.45 -8.34
CA PHE A 67 38.56 -32.54 -8.99
C PHE A 67 40.09 -32.27 -9.08
N LEU A 68 40.47 -31.06 -9.45
CA LEU A 68 41.90 -30.69 -9.53
C LEU A 68 42.58 -30.78 -8.15
N GLY A 69 41.89 -30.31 -7.10
CA GLY A 69 42.34 -30.41 -5.72
C GLY A 69 42.59 -31.87 -5.27
N PHE A 70 41.74 -32.81 -5.69
CA PHE A 70 41.95 -34.24 -5.39
C PHE A 70 43.29 -34.78 -5.89
N PHE A 71 43.72 -34.38 -7.11
CA PHE A 71 45.02 -34.84 -7.65
C PHE A 71 46.22 -34.12 -7.04
N LEU A 72 46.04 -32.87 -6.62
CA LEU A 72 47.15 -32.06 -6.08
C LEU A 72 47.29 -32.20 -4.54
N SER A 73 46.29 -32.66 -3.85
CA SER A 73 46.32 -32.84 -2.38
C SER A 73 47.29 -33.94 -1.94
N PRO A 74 47.98 -33.79 -0.77
CA PRO A 74 48.86 -34.80 -0.22
C PRO A 74 48.10 -36.09 0.17
N GLU A 75 48.85 -37.17 0.33
CA GLU A 75 48.28 -38.46 0.73
C GLU A 75 47.60 -38.36 2.13
N GLY A 76 46.43 -39.01 2.22
CA GLY A 76 45.58 -39.00 3.40
C GLY A 76 44.98 -40.40 3.67
N ILE A 77 43.64 -40.49 3.65
CA ILE A 77 42.91 -41.77 3.82
C ILE A 77 43.04 -42.64 2.53
N LYS A 78 42.59 -43.93 2.66
CA LYS A 78 42.57 -44.87 1.52
C LYS A 78 41.91 -44.20 0.29
N TYR A 79 42.55 -44.37 -0.88
CA TYR A 79 42.16 -43.74 -2.16
C TYR A 79 40.68 -43.90 -2.50
N SER A 80 40.12 -45.12 -2.26
CA SER A 80 38.69 -45.38 -2.52
C SER A 80 37.75 -44.53 -1.68
N PHE A 81 38.06 -44.29 -0.41
CA PHE A 81 37.27 -43.43 0.50
C PHE A 81 37.41 -41.93 0.09
N ALA A 82 38.60 -41.50 -0.27
CA ALA A 82 38.83 -40.14 -0.76
C ALA A 82 38.05 -39.85 -2.03
N LEU A 83 38.06 -40.81 -2.98
CA LEU A 83 37.28 -40.70 -4.22
C LEU A 83 35.76 -40.64 -3.97
N TYR A 84 35.27 -41.53 -3.07
CA TYR A 84 33.85 -41.49 -2.66
C TYR A 84 33.45 -40.14 -2.03
N ASN A 85 34.29 -39.61 -1.15
CA ASN A 85 34.05 -38.29 -0.54
C ASN A 85 33.95 -37.17 -1.61
N ARG A 86 34.84 -37.15 -2.62
CA ARG A 86 34.79 -36.19 -3.72
C ARG A 86 33.52 -36.35 -4.59
N PHE A 87 33.14 -37.61 -4.87
CA PHE A 87 31.88 -37.89 -5.57
C PHE A 87 30.67 -37.36 -4.86
N VAL A 88 30.56 -37.56 -3.54
CA VAL A 88 29.50 -36.99 -2.72
C VAL A 88 29.53 -35.46 -2.82
N GLY A 89 30.68 -34.82 -2.74
CA GLY A 89 30.83 -33.38 -2.89
C GLY A 89 30.29 -32.87 -4.24
N VAL A 90 30.60 -33.54 -5.35
CA VAL A 90 30.04 -33.19 -6.67
C VAL A 90 28.52 -33.29 -6.73
N VAL A 91 27.97 -34.37 -6.18
CA VAL A 91 26.50 -34.57 -6.16
C VAL A 91 25.83 -33.44 -5.34
N VAL A 92 26.38 -33.17 -4.15
CA VAL A 92 25.81 -32.12 -3.30
C VAL A 92 25.93 -30.73 -3.92
N LEU A 93 27.11 -30.39 -4.52
CA LEU A 93 27.29 -29.13 -5.26
C LEU A 93 26.30 -29.00 -6.41
N SER A 94 26.07 -30.07 -7.18
CA SER A 94 25.13 -30.09 -8.29
C SER A 94 23.69 -29.82 -7.80
N ILE A 95 23.30 -30.43 -6.71
CA ILE A 95 21.98 -30.19 -6.08
C ILE A 95 21.87 -28.71 -5.62
N ILE A 96 22.90 -28.18 -4.98
CA ILE A 96 22.90 -26.79 -4.50
C ILE A 96 22.81 -25.80 -5.69
N ILE A 97 23.55 -26.05 -6.78
CA ILE A 97 23.45 -25.24 -8.00
C ILE A 97 22.01 -25.25 -8.54
N TRP A 98 21.42 -26.43 -8.64
CA TRP A 98 20.04 -26.60 -9.12
C TRP A 98 19.03 -25.85 -8.23
N VAL A 99 19.13 -26.02 -6.90
CA VAL A 99 18.26 -25.33 -5.93
C VAL A 99 18.44 -23.81 -6.02
N ALA A 100 19.68 -23.31 -6.06
CA ALA A 100 19.96 -21.88 -6.17
C ALA A 100 19.38 -21.28 -7.46
N MET A 101 19.51 -22.00 -8.58
CA MET A 101 18.90 -21.58 -9.85
C MET A 101 17.37 -21.56 -9.79
N ARG A 102 16.78 -22.58 -9.16
CA ARG A 102 15.32 -22.68 -9.02
C ARG A 102 14.78 -21.52 -8.19
N LEU A 103 15.36 -21.29 -7.00
CA LEU A 103 14.99 -20.17 -6.13
C LEU A 103 15.12 -18.81 -6.84
N LYS A 104 16.20 -18.61 -7.60
CA LYS A 104 16.40 -17.39 -8.37
C LYS A 104 15.32 -17.20 -9.43
N SER A 105 14.95 -18.29 -10.12
CA SER A 105 13.88 -18.25 -11.13
C SER A 105 12.53 -17.89 -10.52
N ASP A 106 12.21 -18.50 -9.39
CA ASP A 106 10.94 -18.28 -8.73
C ASP A 106 10.82 -16.84 -8.17
N ASN A 107 11.91 -16.32 -7.60
CA ASN A 107 11.98 -14.92 -7.17
C ASN A 107 11.81 -13.92 -8.33
N GLU A 108 12.43 -14.18 -9.49
CA GLU A 108 12.24 -13.33 -10.68
C GLU A 108 10.78 -13.32 -11.14
N LYS A 109 10.14 -14.50 -11.20
CA LYS A 109 8.72 -14.60 -11.55
C LYS A 109 7.80 -13.86 -10.55
N ILE A 110 8.09 -13.99 -9.25
CA ILE A 110 7.32 -13.27 -8.22
C ILE A 110 7.42 -11.76 -8.42
N LEU A 111 8.64 -11.25 -8.66
CA LEU A 111 8.86 -9.82 -8.90
C LEU A 111 8.15 -9.32 -10.18
N GLU A 112 8.18 -10.12 -11.25
CA GLU A 112 7.46 -9.83 -12.49
C GLU A 112 5.94 -9.77 -12.26
N THR A 113 5.38 -10.79 -11.59
CA THR A 113 3.95 -10.84 -11.25
C THR A 113 3.53 -9.67 -10.35
N LEU A 114 4.37 -9.28 -9.39
CA LEU A 114 4.10 -8.11 -8.54
C LEU A 114 4.05 -6.82 -9.38
N LYS A 115 4.99 -6.64 -10.30
CA LYS A 115 5.04 -5.47 -11.19
C LYS A 115 3.83 -5.43 -12.14
N GLU A 116 3.41 -6.58 -12.66
CA GLU A 116 2.19 -6.67 -13.47
C GLU A 116 0.95 -6.29 -12.66
N LYS A 117 0.82 -6.81 -11.43
CA LYS A 117 -0.27 -6.44 -10.52
C LYS A 117 -0.30 -4.95 -10.21
N GLU A 118 0.85 -4.33 -9.93
CA GLU A 118 0.93 -2.89 -9.72
C GLU A 118 0.45 -2.09 -10.95
N THR A 119 0.83 -2.56 -12.15
CA THR A 119 0.42 -1.92 -13.40
C THR A 119 -1.09 -2.04 -13.62
N LEU A 120 -1.67 -3.22 -13.38
CA LEU A 120 -3.12 -3.45 -13.49
C LEU A 120 -3.91 -2.61 -12.49
N ILE A 121 -3.41 -2.45 -11.27
CA ILE A 121 -4.03 -1.61 -10.25
C ILE A 121 -4.05 -0.15 -10.73
N LYS A 122 -2.94 0.38 -11.23
CA LYS A 122 -2.87 1.74 -11.78
C LYS A 122 -3.85 1.94 -12.94
N GLU A 123 -3.92 0.98 -13.85
CA GLU A 123 -4.86 1.03 -14.98
C GLU A 123 -6.33 1.03 -14.49
N THR A 124 -6.64 0.20 -13.50
CA THR A 124 -7.98 0.15 -12.90
C THR A 124 -8.36 1.51 -12.30
N HIS A 125 -7.42 2.19 -11.62
CA HIS A 125 -7.65 3.53 -11.07
C HIS A 125 -7.89 4.58 -12.16
N HIS A 126 -7.12 4.54 -13.24
CA HIS A 126 -7.36 5.42 -14.39
C HIS A 126 -8.75 5.19 -15.01
N ARG A 127 -9.17 3.94 -15.11
CA ARG A 127 -10.51 3.59 -15.63
C ARG A 127 -11.62 4.06 -14.71
N ILE A 128 -11.48 3.92 -13.39
CA ILE A 128 -12.46 4.44 -12.43
C ILE A 128 -12.59 5.95 -12.56
N LYS A 129 -11.48 6.70 -12.63
CA LYS A 129 -11.48 8.15 -12.85
C LYS A 129 -12.22 8.52 -14.14
N ASN A 130 -11.91 7.84 -15.24
CA ASN A 130 -12.54 8.07 -16.54
C ASN A 130 -14.06 7.78 -16.49
N ASN A 131 -14.47 6.70 -15.84
CA ASN A 131 -15.89 6.35 -15.68
C ASN A 131 -16.65 7.39 -14.86
N LEU A 132 -16.05 7.88 -13.75
CA LEU A 132 -16.64 8.96 -12.96
C LEU A 132 -16.78 10.26 -13.77
N GLN A 133 -15.79 10.60 -14.60
CA GLN A 133 -15.87 11.75 -15.50
C GLN A 133 -16.98 11.60 -16.56
N LEU A 134 -17.16 10.39 -17.11
CA LEU A 134 -18.27 10.12 -18.04
C LEU A 134 -19.62 10.31 -17.35
N ILE A 135 -19.79 9.83 -16.13
CA ILE A 135 -21.04 10.02 -15.36
C ILE A 135 -21.30 11.51 -15.11
N ILE A 136 -20.27 12.27 -14.75
CA ILE A 136 -20.39 13.73 -14.58
C ILE A 136 -20.83 14.40 -15.89
N SER A 137 -20.27 13.97 -17.02
CA SER A 137 -20.64 14.52 -18.34
C SER A 137 -22.09 14.19 -18.71
N LEU A 138 -22.55 12.97 -18.42
CA LEU A 138 -23.95 12.58 -18.64
C LEU A 138 -24.91 13.40 -17.77
N LEU A 139 -24.58 13.61 -16.49
CA LEU A 139 -25.38 14.47 -15.60
C LEU A 139 -25.40 15.93 -16.09
N ASN A 140 -24.30 16.45 -16.64
CA ASN A 140 -24.27 17.77 -17.26
C ASN A 140 -25.22 17.85 -18.46
N LEU A 141 -25.23 16.84 -19.34
CA LEU A 141 -26.15 16.79 -20.48
C LEU A 141 -27.61 16.74 -20.03
N GLN A 142 -27.94 15.97 -19.01
CA GLN A 142 -29.30 15.93 -18.44
C GLN A 142 -29.71 17.28 -17.83
N THR A 143 -28.76 17.96 -17.17
CA THR A 143 -29.00 19.30 -16.62
C THR A 143 -29.35 20.30 -17.72
N LEU A 144 -28.75 20.18 -18.90
CA LEU A 144 -29.05 21.07 -20.05
C LEU A 144 -30.39 20.78 -20.73
N GLN A 145 -30.97 19.59 -20.49
CA GLN A 145 -32.23 19.15 -21.14
C GLN A 145 -33.48 19.41 -20.29
N THR A 146 -33.36 19.95 -19.09
CA THR A 146 -34.50 20.24 -18.24
C THR A 146 -34.53 21.69 -17.80
N ASP A 147 -35.70 22.31 -17.79
CA ASP A 147 -35.92 23.67 -17.26
C ASP A 147 -36.42 23.65 -15.80
N ASP A 148 -36.62 22.47 -15.22
CA ASP A 148 -37.08 22.34 -13.85
C ASP A 148 -35.95 22.62 -12.83
N LYS A 149 -36.12 23.70 -12.07
CA LYS A 149 -35.14 24.13 -11.04
C LYS A 149 -34.86 23.09 -9.97
N GLN A 150 -35.87 22.29 -9.60
CA GLN A 150 -35.70 21.21 -8.59
C GLN A 150 -34.83 20.09 -9.17
N ILE A 151 -35.11 19.66 -10.40
CA ILE A 151 -34.31 18.65 -11.08
C ILE A 151 -32.87 19.14 -11.27
N HIS A 152 -32.68 20.39 -11.70
CA HIS A 152 -31.36 21.01 -11.76
C HIS A 152 -30.58 20.96 -10.44
N PHE A 153 -31.26 21.27 -9.34
CA PHE A 153 -30.65 21.21 -8.00
C PHE A 153 -30.19 19.79 -7.66
N HIS A 154 -31.03 18.78 -7.84
CA HIS A 154 -30.68 17.39 -7.52
C HIS A 154 -29.59 16.81 -8.43
N LEU A 155 -29.61 17.13 -9.73
CA LEU A 155 -28.55 16.72 -10.65
C LEU A 155 -27.19 17.35 -10.29
N ASN A 156 -27.17 18.63 -9.93
CA ASN A 156 -25.96 19.31 -9.47
C ASN A 156 -25.45 18.74 -8.14
N GLU A 157 -26.33 18.39 -7.21
CA GLU A 157 -25.93 17.68 -5.98
C GLU A 157 -25.27 16.35 -6.29
N SER A 158 -25.89 15.51 -7.12
CA SER A 158 -25.36 14.23 -7.55
C SER A 158 -24.00 14.36 -8.24
N LYS A 159 -23.86 15.34 -9.14
CA LYS A 159 -22.59 15.66 -9.80
C LYS A 159 -21.49 16.05 -8.80
N ASN A 160 -21.81 16.89 -7.84
CA ASN A 160 -20.84 17.31 -6.82
C ASN A 160 -20.39 16.14 -5.93
N ARG A 161 -21.30 15.22 -5.56
CA ARG A 161 -20.96 14.00 -4.84
C ARG A 161 -20.02 13.10 -5.64
N ILE A 162 -20.27 12.92 -6.95
CA ILE A 162 -19.40 12.12 -7.81
C ILE A 162 -18.02 12.76 -7.96
N LYS A 163 -17.95 14.10 -8.08
CA LYS A 163 -16.66 14.82 -8.07
C LYS A 163 -15.88 14.56 -6.78
N SER A 164 -16.55 14.58 -5.65
CA SER A 164 -15.91 14.31 -4.34
C SER A 164 -15.42 12.87 -4.23
N ILE A 165 -16.20 11.89 -4.72
CA ILE A 165 -15.76 10.49 -4.79
C ILE A 165 -14.52 10.35 -5.69
N SER A 166 -14.49 11.04 -6.84
CA SER A 166 -13.33 11.05 -7.73
C SER A 166 -12.08 11.62 -7.06
N LEU A 167 -12.24 12.71 -6.29
CA LEU A 167 -11.16 13.33 -5.54
C LEU A 167 -10.62 12.40 -4.45
N ILE A 168 -11.50 11.79 -3.67
CA ILE A 168 -11.15 10.81 -2.64
C ILE A 168 -10.34 9.67 -3.28
N HIS A 169 -10.82 9.13 -4.40
CA HIS A 169 -10.15 8.04 -5.10
C HIS A 169 -8.76 8.44 -5.62
N GLU A 170 -8.62 9.67 -6.15
CA GLU A 170 -7.34 10.20 -6.64
C GLU A 170 -6.32 10.38 -5.50
N LYS A 171 -6.75 10.92 -4.36
CA LYS A 171 -5.89 11.15 -3.20
C LYS A 171 -5.40 9.84 -2.56
N LEU A 172 -6.27 8.85 -2.41
CA LEU A 172 -5.92 7.57 -1.83
C LEU A 172 -4.88 6.80 -2.65
N HIS A 173 -4.91 6.94 -3.97
CA HIS A 173 -4.04 6.18 -4.86
C HIS A 173 -2.79 6.94 -5.32
N SER A 174 -2.63 8.21 -4.94
CA SER A 174 -1.37 8.95 -5.06
C SER A 174 -0.37 8.58 -3.97
N SER A 175 -0.79 7.94 -2.88
CA SER A 175 0.08 7.45 -1.81
C SER A 175 0.91 6.24 -2.26
N LYS A 176 2.15 6.15 -1.75
CA LYS A 176 3.14 5.11 -2.14
C LYS A 176 2.77 3.69 -1.69
N SER A 177 1.81 3.52 -0.79
CA SER A 177 1.35 2.22 -0.28
C SER A 177 -0.08 1.96 -0.74
N LEU A 178 -0.30 0.80 -1.37
CA LEU A 178 -1.61 0.35 -1.87
C LEU A 178 -2.47 -0.29 -0.75
N SER A 179 -1.87 -0.65 0.39
CA SER A 179 -2.57 -1.34 1.49
C SER A 179 -3.03 -0.39 2.59
N ASP A 180 -2.17 0.54 3.02
CA ASP A 180 -2.43 1.38 4.17
C ASP A 180 -2.23 2.85 3.83
N VAL A 181 -3.12 3.68 4.35
CA VAL A 181 -3.20 5.12 4.09
C VAL A 181 -2.95 5.88 5.38
N ASN A 182 -2.04 6.84 5.35
CA ASN A 182 -1.91 7.80 6.45
C ASN A 182 -3.13 8.69 6.49
N ILE A 183 -4.06 8.38 7.42
CA ILE A 183 -5.35 9.04 7.51
C ILE A 183 -5.25 10.53 7.84
N LYS A 184 -4.22 10.94 8.56
CA LYS A 184 -3.99 12.35 8.89
C LYS A 184 -3.72 13.20 7.65
N GLU A 185 -2.78 12.78 6.82
CA GLU A 185 -2.43 13.49 5.58
C GLU A 185 -3.65 13.53 4.66
N TYR A 186 -4.28 12.38 4.46
CA TYR A 186 -5.44 12.22 3.59
C TYR A 186 -6.62 13.13 3.98
N LEU A 187 -7.08 13.09 5.25
CA LEU A 187 -8.23 13.90 5.68
C LEU A 187 -7.91 15.39 5.74
N THR A 188 -6.67 15.77 6.09
CA THR A 188 -6.23 17.16 6.08
C THR A 188 -6.33 17.75 4.68
N GLU A 189 -5.77 17.06 3.68
CA GLU A 189 -5.82 17.51 2.29
C GLU A 189 -7.26 17.52 1.75
N LEU A 190 -8.05 16.48 2.06
CA LEU A 190 -9.44 16.39 1.63
C LEU A 190 -10.26 17.59 2.12
N ILE A 191 -10.22 17.89 3.42
CA ILE A 191 -11.00 19.01 3.99
C ILE A 191 -10.56 20.36 3.41
N GLN A 192 -9.26 20.59 3.29
CA GLN A 192 -8.73 21.83 2.70
C GLN A 192 -9.23 22.02 1.27
N GLU A 193 -9.25 20.96 0.47
CA GLU A 193 -9.73 21.03 -0.90
C GLU A 193 -11.26 21.21 -0.99
N LEU A 194 -12.01 20.56 -0.09
CA LEU A 194 -13.47 20.76 0.00
C LEU A 194 -13.81 22.20 0.35
N VAL A 195 -13.17 22.78 1.35
CA VAL A 195 -13.38 24.19 1.72
C VAL A 195 -13.04 25.11 0.54
N LYS A 196 -11.93 24.89 -0.14
CA LYS A 196 -11.53 25.68 -1.33
C LYS A 196 -12.55 25.58 -2.47
N THR A 197 -13.12 24.39 -2.68
CA THR A 197 -14.01 24.11 -3.81
C THR A 197 -15.45 24.54 -3.58
N TYR A 198 -15.95 24.37 -2.35
CA TYR A 198 -17.37 24.54 -2.03
C TYR A 198 -17.69 25.76 -1.19
N ASN A 199 -16.72 26.53 -0.74
CA ASN A 199 -16.94 27.78 -0.02
C ASN A 199 -17.37 28.90 -1.00
N THR A 200 -18.61 28.81 -1.50
CA THR A 200 -19.16 29.74 -2.49
C THR A 200 -19.54 31.12 -1.92
N TYR A 201 -19.72 31.23 -0.62
CA TYR A 201 -20.18 32.47 0.04
C TYR A 201 -19.02 33.33 0.57
N SER A 202 -17.78 32.99 0.26
CA SER A 202 -16.59 33.70 0.75
C SER A 202 -16.56 33.88 2.28
N VAL A 203 -17.16 32.92 3.00
CA VAL A 203 -17.12 32.87 4.46
C VAL A 203 -15.71 32.49 4.88
N LYS A 204 -15.15 33.18 5.86
CA LYS A 204 -13.86 32.79 6.43
C LYS A 204 -14.04 31.52 7.26
N ILE A 205 -13.55 30.39 6.78
CA ILE A 205 -13.63 29.11 7.49
C ILE A 205 -12.30 28.82 8.16
N ASP A 206 -12.32 28.73 9.48
CA ASP A 206 -11.18 28.28 10.29
C ASP A 206 -11.31 26.75 10.49
N LEU A 207 -10.22 26.02 10.21
CA LEU A 207 -10.16 24.56 10.34
C LEU A 207 -9.42 24.17 11.61
N ASN A 208 -10.07 23.42 12.50
CA ASN A 208 -9.44 22.83 13.69
C ASN A 208 -9.30 21.32 13.49
N LEU A 209 -8.09 20.85 13.15
CA LEU A 209 -7.81 19.48 12.77
C LEU A 209 -6.93 18.79 13.82
N GLU A 210 -7.53 17.91 14.64
CA GLU A 210 -6.85 17.08 15.63
C GLU A 210 -6.85 15.62 15.19
N ILE A 211 -6.02 15.26 14.22
CA ILE A 211 -6.00 13.94 13.62
C ILE A 211 -4.72 13.22 14.02
N GLU A 212 -4.84 12.07 14.70
CA GLU A 212 -3.71 11.19 14.97
C GLU A 212 -3.17 10.59 13.65
N SER A 213 -1.84 10.44 13.58
CA SER A 213 -1.19 9.78 12.45
C SER A 213 -1.37 8.27 12.59
N LEU A 214 -2.34 7.72 11.86
CA LEU A 214 -2.71 6.30 11.88
C LEU A 214 -2.68 5.75 10.46
N GLU A 215 -2.16 4.54 10.32
CA GLU A 215 -2.32 3.77 9.09
C GLU A 215 -3.67 3.06 9.11
N ILE A 216 -4.46 3.23 8.05
CA ILE A 216 -5.81 2.67 7.92
C ILE A 216 -5.93 2.04 6.54
N ASN A 217 -6.57 0.87 6.47
CA ASN A 217 -6.81 0.23 5.17
C ASN A 217 -7.65 1.13 4.24
N SER A 218 -7.38 1.03 2.94
CA SER A 218 -7.98 1.90 1.92
C SER A 218 -9.51 1.90 1.94
N LYS A 219 -10.16 0.77 2.21
CA LYS A 219 -11.63 0.67 2.25
C LYS A 219 -12.22 1.50 3.40
N THR A 220 -11.64 1.41 4.59
CA THR A 220 -12.05 2.21 5.75
C THR A 220 -11.75 3.70 5.51
N ALA A 221 -10.58 4.03 4.93
CA ALA A 221 -10.22 5.39 4.58
C ALA A 221 -11.21 6.03 3.58
N ILE A 222 -11.65 5.27 2.56
CA ILE A 222 -12.69 5.72 1.62
C ILE A 222 -13.98 6.05 2.36
N SER A 223 -14.48 5.14 3.21
CA SER A 223 -15.72 5.35 3.94
C SER A 223 -15.64 6.57 4.88
N ILE A 224 -14.52 6.75 5.59
CA ILE A 224 -14.29 7.93 6.44
C ILE A 224 -14.23 9.21 5.58
N GLY A 225 -13.53 9.17 4.45
CA GLY A 225 -13.46 10.30 3.53
C GLY A 225 -14.82 10.70 2.99
N LEU A 226 -15.68 9.74 2.64
CA LEU A 226 -17.05 9.98 2.19
C LEU A 226 -17.92 10.57 3.31
N ILE A 227 -17.78 10.09 4.55
CA ILE A 227 -18.46 10.68 5.72
C ILE A 227 -18.04 12.14 5.89
N VAL A 228 -16.74 12.41 5.93
CA VAL A 228 -16.19 13.76 6.10
C VAL A 228 -16.62 14.68 4.95
N ASN A 229 -16.63 14.16 3.72
CA ASN A 229 -17.09 14.88 2.55
C ASN A 229 -18.58 15.32 2.68
N GLU A 230 -19.48 14.40 3.03
CA GLU A 230 -20.91 14.72 3.21
C GLU A 230 -21.13 15.75 4.32
N LEU A 231 -20.44 15.60 5.46
CA LEU A 231 -20.57 16.53 6.57
C LEU A 231 -19.98 17.91 6.22
N CYS A 232 -18.78 17.96 5.66
CA CYS A 232 -18.13 19.21 5.29
C CYS A 232 -18.92 19.98 4.22
N THR A 233 -19.39 19.29 3.17
CA THR A 233 -20.22 19.93 2.14
C THR A 233 -21.55 20.43 2.68
N ASN A 234 -22.18 19.70 3.62
CA ASN A 234 -23.40 20.15 4.29
C ASN A 234 -23.13 21.40 5.15
N SER A 235 -22.05 21.41 5.93
CA SER A 235 -21.70 22.60 6.73
C SER A 235 -21.44 23.81 5.84
N LEU A 236 -20.66 23.66 4.75
CA LEU A 236 -20.38 24.75 3.81
C LEU A 236 -21.62 25.29 3.09
N LYS A 237 -22.61 24.43 2.83
CA LYS A 237 -23.86 24.84 2.16
C LYS A 237 -24.90 25.44 3.10
N TYR A 238 -25.00 24.92 4.32
CA TYR A 238 -26.18 25.18 5.18
C TYR A 238 -25.83 25.77 6.53
N ALA A 239 -24.66 25.47 7.12
CA ALA A 239 -24.35 25.86 8.47
C ALA A 239 -23.96 27.34 8.60
N PHE A 240 -23.38 27.93 7.56
CA PHE A 240 -22.80 29.29 7.60
C PHE A 240 -23.58 30.32 6.77
N VAL A 241 -24.86 30.04 6.49
CA VAL A 241 -25.72 31.00 5.77
C VAL A 241 -25.87 32.28 6.57
N ASN A 242 -25.63 33.43 5.92
CA ASN A 242 -25.66 34.77 6.53
C ASN A 242 -24.60 35.01 7.64
N ARG A 243 -23.45 34.27 7.58
CA ARG A 243 -22.32 34.49 8.47
C ARG A 243 -21.08 34.95 7.68
N THR A 244 -20.19 35.65 8.36
CA THR A 244 -18.91 36.10 7.80
C THR A 244 -17.77 35.14 8.12
N ASP A 245 -17.96 34.33 9.18
CA ASP A 245 -16.96 33.40 9.69
C ASP A 245 -17.62 32.09 10.16
N GLY A 246 -16.83 31.03 10.17
CA GLY A 246 -17.24 29.72 10.63
C GLY A 246 -16.05 28.87 11.06
N ILE A 247 -16.31 27.88 11.90
CA ILE A 247 -15.31 26.92 12.36
C ILE A 247 -15.79 25.52 12.00
N ILE A 248 -14.93 24.74 11.35
CA ILE A 248 -15.11 23.31 11.14
C ILE A 248 -14.03 22.59 11.92
N SER A 249 -14.41 21.66 12.77
CA SER A 249 -13.49 20.87 13.57
C SER A 249 -13.57 19.39 13.19
N LEU A 250 -12.43 18.74 13.07
CA LEU A 250 -12.30 17.30 12.87
C LEU A 250 -11.30 16.72 13.84
N CYS A 251 -11.72 15.75 14.64
CA CYS A 251 -10.86 15.03 15.56
C CYS A 251 -10.95 13.53 15.28
N LEU A 252 -9.80 12.87 15.07
CA LEU A 252 -9.70 11.42 14.95
C LEU A 252 -8.64 10.90 15.89
N LYS A 253 -9.06 10.04 16.84
CA LYS A 253 -8.17 9.48 17.87
C LYS A 253 -8.47 8.00 18.10
N ASN A 254 -7.44 7.26 18.54
CA ASN A 254 -7.64 5.94 19.10
C ASN A 254 -8.28 6.06 20.48
N GLU A 255 -9.29 5.24 20.75
CA GLU A 255 -9.87 5.06 22.08
C GLU A 255 -9.43 3.72 22.70
N LYS A 256 -9.79 3.51 23.98
CA LYS A 256 -9.52 2.23 24.66
C LYS A 256 -10.24 1.07 23.94
N ARG A 257 -9.64 -0.15 23.98
CA ARG A 257 -10.18 -1.39 23.39
C ARG A 257 -10.20 -1.43 21.87
N GLU A 258 -9.14 -0.92 21.23
CA GLU A 258 -9.02 -0.93 19.75
C GLU A 258 -10.16 -0.23 19.00
N LEU A 259 -10.86 0.67 19.65
CA LEU A 259 -11.85 1.53 19.02
C LEU A 259 -11.21 2.83 18.54
N ARG A 260 -11.70 3.35 17.43
CA ARG A 260 -11.39 4.68 16.92
C ARG A 260 -12.60 5.58 17.06
N LYS A 261 -12.33 6.83 17.37
CA LYS A 261 -13.38 7.86 17.47
C LYS A 261 -13.07 8.97 16.49
N LEU A 262 -14.03 9.23 15.60
CA LEU A 262 -14.06 10.37 14.70
C LEU A 262 -15.13 11.33 15.20
N VAL A 263 -14.76 12.59 15.42
CA VAL A 263 -15.69 13.67 15.77
C VAL A 263 -15.58 14.73 14.69
N TYR A 264 -16.70 15.06 14.07
CA TYR A 264 -16.84 16.19 13.17
C TYR A 264 -17.80 17.20 13.80
N SER A 265 -17.45 18.47 13.79
CA SER A 265 -18.36 19.52 14.26
C SER A 265 -18.22 20.81 13.46
N ASP A 266 -19.30 21.57 13.41
CA ASP A 266 -19.35 22.95 12.95
C ASP A 266 -20.00 23.84 14.01
N ASN A 267 -19.67 25.13 14.00
CA ASN A 267 -20.29 26.14 14.86
C ASN A 267 -21.40 26.93 14.14
N GLY A 268 -22.06 26.30 13.17
CA GLY A 268 -23.09 26.92 12.35
C GLY A 268 -24.43 27.11 13.03
N VAL A 269 -25.47 27.35 12.24
CA VAL A 269 -26.83 27.59 12.74
C VAL A 269 -27.51 26.35 13.34
N GLY A 270 -26.92 25.16 13.14
CA GLY A 270 -27.52 23.90 13.58
C GLY A 270 -28.76 23.51 12.75
N LEU A 271 -29.56 22.60 13.31
CA LEU A 271 -30.80 22.15 12.70
C LEU A 271 -32.01 22.79 13.42
N PRO A 272 -33.20 22.87 12.80
CA PRO A 272 -34.42 23.27 13.45
C PRO A 272 -34.69 22.47 14.73
N LYS A 273 -35.30 23.11 15.75
CA LYS A 273 -35.55 22.46 17.05
C LYS A 273 -36.46 21.23 16.97
N ASP A 274 -37.31 21.17 15.96
CA ASP A 274 -38.26 20.07 15.72
C ASP A 274 -37.70 19.03 14.73
N PHE A 275 -36.41 19.06 14.44
CA PHE A 275 -35.79 18.14 13.49
C PHE A 275 -35.60 16.74 14.11
N ASP A 276 -36.34 15.76 13.61
CA ASP A 276 -36.25 14.37 14.06
C ASP A 276 -35.34 13.55 13.15
N PHE A 277 -34.17 13.22 13.65
CA PHE A 277 -33.18 12.38 12.93
C PHE A 277 -33.68 10.97 12.60
N SER A 278 -34.65 10.44 13.41
CA SER A 278 -35.16 9.08 13.22
C SER A 278 -36.09 9.00 11.99
N GLN A 279 -36.80 10.07 11.70
CA GLN A 279 -37.72 10.17 10.56
C GLN A 279 -37.09 10.80 9.32
N THR A 280 -35.87 11.31 9.42
CA THR A 280 -35.19 11.96 8.31
C THR A 280 -34.63 10.94 7.31
N ASN A 281 -35.23 10.93 6.13
CA ASN A 281 -34.87 10.01 5.04
C ASN A 281 -34.20 10.74 3.86
N THR A 282 -33.42 11.80 4.15
CA THR A 282 -32.65 12.49 3.14
C THR A 282 -31.54 11.58 2.59
N LEU A 283 -31.22 11.75 1.31
CA LEU A 283 -30.17 10.96 0.65
C LEU A 283 -28.81 11.03 1.40
N GLY A 284 -28.45 12.24 1.90
CA GLY A 284 -27.22 12.41 2.69
C GLY A 284 -27.20 11.58 3.97
N MET A 285 -28.32 11.52 4.72
CA MET A 285 -28.43 10.70 5.92
C MET A 285 -28.40 9.20 5.62
N GLN A 286 -29.02 8.76 4.51
CA GLN A 286 -28.95 7.36 4.06
C GLN A 286 -27.51 6.97 3.70
N LEU A 287 -26.77 7.84 3.00
CA LEU A 287 -25.37 7.65 2.66
C LEU A 287 -24.50 7.59 3.92
N LEU A 288 -24.66 8.50 4.88
CA LEU A 288 -23.93 8.47 6.16
C LEU A 288 -24.16 7.15 6.89
N LYS A 289 -25.43 6.70 7.02
CA LYS A 289 -25.76 5.40 7.64
C LYS A 289 -25.10 4.23 6.90
N SER A 290 -25.07 4.26 5.57
CA SER A 290 -24.42 3.24 4.74
C SER A 290 -22.90 3.20 4.98
N PHE A 291 -22.23 4.36 4.94
CA PHE A 291 -20.76 4.42 5.15
C PHE A 291 -20.37 4.03 6.58
N VAL A 292 -21.15 4.43 7.58
CA VAL A 292 -20.96 4.00 8.97
C VAL A 292 -21.11 2.49 9.10
N GLY A 293 -22.09 1.89 8.40
CA GLY A 293 -22.26 0.43 8.34
C GLY A 293 -21.06 -0.28 7.71
N GLN A 294 -20.48 0.28 6.64
CA GLN A 294 -19.29 -0.30 5.98
C GLN A 294 -18.07 -0.38 6.87
N ILE A 295 -17.94 0.48 7.87
CA ILE A 295 -16.85 0.46 8.86
C ILE A 295 -17.25 -0.21 10.17
N ASN A 296 -18.38 -0.90 10.22
CA ASN A 296 -18.94 -1.49 11.43
C ASN A 296 -19.04 -0.49 12.60
N GLY A 297 -19.34 0.77 12.27
CA GLY A 297 -19.35 1.88 13.21
C GLY A 297 -20.72 2.16 13.81
N ARG A 298 -20.73 3.09 14.76
CA ARG A 298 -21.93 3.71 15.34
C ARG A 298 -21.82 5.21 15.20
N MET A 299 -22.96 5.89 15.00
CA MET A 299 -23.05 7.34 14.87
C MET A 299 -23.95 7.89 15.96
N LYS A 300 -23.53 8.99 16.59
CA LYS A 300 -24.36 9.85 17.46
C LYS A 300 -24.29 11.27 16.92
N ILE A 301 -25.39 12.01 17.08
CA ILE A 301 -25.50 13.40 16.66
C ILE A 301 -25.89 14.22 17.87
N ASN A 302 -25.14 15.28 18.12
CA ASN A 302 -25.40 16.25 19.20
C ASN A 302 -25.61 17.62 18.56
N GLN A 303 -26.49 18.41 19.16
CA GLN A 303 -26.76 19.77 18.73
C GLN A 303 -26.56 20.71 19.91
N GLN A 304 -25.39 21.34 19.96
CA GLN A 304 -25.05 22.39 20.92
C GLN A 304 -24.13 23.39 20.22
N ASN A 305 -24.60 24.61 19.98
CA ASN A 305 -23.85 25.66 19.27
C ASN A 305 -23.32 25.23 17.87
N GLY A 306 -24.22 24.63 17.05
CA GLY A 306 -23.92 24.02 15.77
C GLY A 306 -24.22 22.52 15.76
N LEU A 307 -23.61 21.75 14.88
CA LEU A 307 -23.78 20.30 14.80
C LEU A 307 -22.49 19.57 15.15
N GLU A 308 -22.63 18.50 15.93
CA GLU A 308 -21.54 17.57 16.22
C GLU A 308 -21.97 16.15 15.88
N TYR A 309 -21.13 15.47 15.10
CA TYR A 309 -21.26 14.05 14.75
C TYR A 309 -20.14 13.27 15.40
N VAL A 310 -20.47 12.23 16.14
CA VAL A 310 -19.53 11.34 16.81
C VAL A 310 -19.67 9.95 16.22
N PHE A 311 -18.60 9.45 15.63
CA PHE A 311 -18.50 8.09 15.08
C PHE A 311 -17.55 7.27 15.91
N THR A 312 -17.93 6.03 16.23
CA THR A 312 -17.05 5.06 16.87
C THR A 312 -17.02 3.80 16.03
N PHE A 313 -15.83 3.28 15.72
CA PHE A 313 -15.63 2.12 14.86
C PHE A 313 -14.38 1.32 15.27
N PRO A 314 -14.29 0.03 14.94
CA PRO A 314 -13.13 -0.81 15.27
C PRO A 314 -11.84 -0.28 14.61
N GLY A 315 -10.72 -0.37 15.34
CA GLY A 315 -9.38 0.02 14.85
C GLY A 315 -8.83 -0.94 13.79
N ASN A 316 -9.06 -2.24 13.96
CA ASN A 316 -8.76 -3.28 12.98
C ASN A 316 -10.07 -3.82 12.42
N THR A 317 -10.42 -3.42 11.22
CA THR A 317 -11.39 -4.14 10.40
C THR A 317 -10.60 -5.14 9.56
N GLU A 318 -10.16 -6.24 10.15
CA GLU A 318 -9.94 -7.46 9.38
C GLU A 318 -11.32 -7.89 8.85
N ILE A 319 -11.48 -7.81 7.56
CA ILE A 319 -12.68 -8.30 6.89
C ILE A 319 -12.41 -9.78 6.72
N ASP A 320 -13.10 -10.61 7.53
CA ASP A 320 -13.27 -12.01 7.23
C ASP A 320 -13.85 -12.10 5.80
N TYR A 321 -13.06 -12.62 4.89
CA TYR A 321 -13.54 -13.05 3.58
C TYR A 321 -14.27 -14.39 3.81
N GLU A 322 -15.59 -14.34 4.01
CA GLU A 322 -16.45 -15.49 3.73
C GLU A 322 -16.71 -15.63 2.22
#